data_1e7d6e3dd461041071572928d6c08755
#
_entry.id   1e7d6e3dd461041071572928d6c08755
#
_cell.length_a   1.000
_cell.length_b   1.000
_cell.length_c   1.000
_cell.angle_alpha   90.00
_cell.angle_beta   90.00
_cell.angle_gamma   90.00
#
_symmetry.space_group_name_H-M   'P 1'
#
loop_
_entity.id
_entity.type
_entity.pdbx_description
1 polymer ?
#
loop_
_entity_poly.entity_id
_entity_poly.type
_entity_poly.pdbx_seq_one_letter_code
_entity_poly.pdbx_strand_id
1 'polypeptide(L)'
;KRKKLNNRVFVLLGDGECNEGSVWESALSAPNLGLNNLTVIIDHNNFQQTGSNKEIMNLDSLEKKWSSFNWKTQNIDGHNLEEIYSAVKDEEKDLPKAIIANTIKGKGFSFSENNNDWHHKIMTKSNYEEALKELKSND
;
A
#
# COMPACT_ATOMS: atom_id res chain seq x y z
N LYS A 1 10.34 1.88 -20.60
CA LYS A 1 11.35 1.04 -21.25
C LYS A 1 11.23 1.03 -22.79
N ARG A 2 10.12 0.61 -23.40
CA ARG A 2 9.95 0.55 -24.87
C ARG A 2 10.26 1.87 -25.59
N LYS A 3 9.91 3.02 -24.97
CA LYS A 3 10.19 4.36 -25.51
C LYS A 3 11.55 4.92 -25.10
N LYS A 4 12.39 4.15 -24.36
CA LYS A 4 13.71 4.58 -23.84
C LYS A 4 13.65 5.87 -22.99
N LEU A 5 12.55 6.10 -22.30
CA LEU A 5 12.40 7.24 -21.39
C LEU A 5 12.97 6.88 -20.00
N ASN A 6 13.54 7.87 -19.33
CA ASN A 6 14.13 7.74 -17.99
C ASN A 6 13.14 8.07 -16.85
N ASN A 7 11.85 7.93 -17.10
CA ASN A 7 10.83 8.17 -16.07
C ASN A 7 10.72 6.96 -15.12
N ARG A 8 10.43 7.26 -13.87
CA ARG A 8 10.00 6.29 -12.87
C ARG A 8 8.48 6.15 -12.92
N VAL A 9 7.98 4.97 -12.59
CA VAL A 9 6.54 4.67 -12.52
C VAL A 9 6.23 4.18 -11.11
N PHE A 10 5.26 4.80 -10.47
CA PHE A 10 4.76 4.40 -9.16
C PHE A 10 3.32 3.93 -9.28
N VAL A 11 3.00 2.82 -8.64
CA VAL A 11 1.64 2.26 -8.55
C VAL A 11 1.33 2.08 -7.08
N LEU A 12 0.21 2.63 -6.62
CA LEU A 12 -0.30 2.41 -5.28
C LEU A 12 -1.42 1.38 -5.35
N LEU A 13 -1.31 0.33 -4.53
CA LEU A 13 -2.29 -0.74 -4.39
C LEU A 13 -2.76 -0.83 -2.93
N GLY A 14 -4.02 -1.18 -2.72
CA GLY A 14 -4.46 -1.70 -1.43
C GLY A 14 -4.04 -3.16 -1.25
N ASP A 15 -3.90 -3.63 -0.03
CA ASP A 15 -3.63 -5.04 0.24
C ASP A 15 -4.79 -5.94 -0.20
N GLY A 16 -6.05 -5.53 0.01
CA GLY A 16 -7.22 -6.23 -0.54
C GLY A 16 -7.24 -6.29 -2.07
N GLU A 17 -6.72 -5.27 -2.75
CA GLU A 17 -6.57 -5.26 -4.22
C GLU A 17 -5.58 -6.32 -4.70
N CYS A 18 -4.63 -6.72 -3.87
CA CYS A 18 -3.71 -7.83 -4.16
C CYS A 18 -4.41 -9.20 -4.23
N ASN A 19 -5.72 -9.31 -3.97
CA ASN A 19 -6.50 -10.51 -4.26
C ASN A 19 -6.90 -10.62 -5.74
N GLU A 20 -6.74 -9.54 -6.52
CA GLU A 20 -7.01 -9.54 -7.96
C GLU A 20 -5.93 -10.32 -8.73
N GLY A 21 -6.37 -11.24 -9.60
CA GLY A 21 -5.45 -12.04 -10.42
C GLY A 21 -4.55 -11.20 -11.31
N SER A 22 -5.06 -10.08 -11.84
CA SER A 22 -4.32 -9.14 -12.69
C SER A 22 -3.09 -8.52 -12.01
N VAL A 23 -3.12 -8.36 -10.69
CA VAL A 23 -1.96 -7.90 -9.91
C VAL A 23 -0.83 -8.92 -10.01
N TRP A 24 -1.12 -10.21 -9.81
CA TRP A 24 -0.11 -11.27 -9.86
C TRP A 24 0.39 -11.57 -11.27
N GLU A 25 -0.47 -11.48 -12.27
CA GLU A 25 -0.07 -11.56 -13.68
C GLU A 25 0.92 -10.44 -14.04
N SER A 26 0.64 -9.22 -13.56
CA SER A 26 1.53 -8.08 -13.74
C SER A 26 2.83 -8.24 -12.96
N ALA A 27 2.75 -8.76 -11.72
CA ALA A 27 3.92 -9.03 -10.89
C ALA A 27 4.87 -10.04 -11.52
N LEU A 28 4.34 -11.09 -12.16
CA LEU A 28 5.13 -12.07 -12.91
C LEU A 28 5.77 -11.44 -14.16
N SER A 29 5.03 -10.58 -14.84
CA SER A 29 5.46 -10.03 -16.14
C SER A 29 6.51 -8.94 -16.02
N ALA A 30 6.45 -8.10 -14.97
CA ALA A 30 7.30 -6.92 -14.84
C ALA A 30 8.81 -7.22 -14.81
N PRO A 31 9.31 -8.20 -14.05
CA PRO A 31 10.73 -8.55 -14.08
C PRO A 31 11.16 -9.10 -15.45
N ASN A 32 10.31 -9.94 -16.06
CA ASN A 32 10.60 -10.50 -17.39
C ASN A 32 10.70 -9.41 -18.49
N LEU A 33 9.99 -8.31 -18.32
CA LEU A 33 10.05 -7.15 -19.20
C LEU A 33 11.15 -6.16 -18.81
N GLY A 34 11.94 -6.45 -17.77
CA GLY A 34 13.02 -5.60 -17.27
C GLY A 34 12.52 -4.24 -16.76
N LEU A 35 11.35 -4.18 -16.11
CA LEU A 35 10.74 -2.92 -15.64
C LEU A 35 11.34 -2.45 -14.31
N ASN A 36 12.67 -2.32 -14.24
CA ASN A 36 13.39 -1.87 -13.04
C ASN A 36 13.11 -0.40 -12.64
N ASN A 37 12.34 0.35 -13.44
CA ASN A 37 11.85 1.68 -13.13
C ASN A 37 10.44 1.68 -12.54
N LEU A 38 9.85 0.51 -12.28
CA LEU A 38 8.53 0.35 -11.68
C LEU A 38 8.68 0.11 -10.18
N THR A 39 7.97 0.91 -9.40
CA THR A 39 7.80 0.74 -7.95
C THR A 39 6.33 0.57 -7.63
N VAL A 40 5.97 -0.53 -7.00
CA VAL A 40 4.65 -0.76 -6.42
C VAL A 40 4.72 -0.44 -4.93
N ILE A 41 3.74 0.31 -4.42
CA ILE A 41 3.56 0.60 -3.01
C ILE A 41 2.24 -0.04 -2.59
N ILE A 42 2.26 -0.86 -1.56
CA ILE A 42 1.07 -1.56 -1.07
C ILE A 42 0.70 -0.96 0.28
N ASP A 43 -0.49 -0.34 0.35
CA ASP A 43 -1.10 0.08 1.61
C ASP A 43 -1.59 -1.17 2.35
N HIS A 44 -0.73 -1.67 3.26
CA HIS A 44 -0.97 -2.89 4.02
C HIS A 44 -1.63 -2.56 5.35
N ASN A 45 -2.92 -2.28 5.30
CA ASN A 45 -3.73 -1.94 6.46
C ASN A 45 -4.53 -3.12 7.05
N ASN A 46 -4.41 -4.32 6.46
CA ASN A 46 -5.08 -5.58 6.85
C ASN A 46 -6.59 -5.60 6.66
N PHE A 47 -7.16 -4.65 5.94
CA PHE A 47 -8.60 -4.59 5.68
C PHE A 47 -8.89 -4.47 4.18
N GLN A 48 -9.99 -5.09 3.79
CA GLN A 48 -10.59 -4.92 2.47
C GLN A 48 -12.08 -4.56 2.62
N GLN A 49 -12.80 -4.47 1.51
CA GLN A 49 -14.16 -3.94 1.43
C GLN A 49 -15.12 -4.45 2.51
N THR A 50 -15.11 -5.76 2.80
CA THR A 50 -16.11 -6.42 3.65
C THR A 50 -15.58 -6.94 4.98
N GLY A 51 -14.29 -6.80 5.27
CA GLY A 51 -13.71 -7.29 6.52
C GLY A 51 -12.18 -7.31 6.51
N SER A 52 -11.61 -8.02 7.46
CA SER A 52 -10.17 -8.18 7.52
C SER A 52 -9.67 -9.12 6.42
N ASN A 53 -8.45 -8.87 5.92
CA ASN A 53 -7.83 -9.78 4.95
C ASN A 53 -7.71 -11.20 5.46
N LYS A 54 -7.47 -11.37 6.77
CA LYS A 54 -7.33 -12.68 7.40
C LYS A 54 -8.62 -13.50 7.31
N GLU A 55 -9.78 -12.86 7.41
CA GLU A 55 -11.09 -13.52 7.38
C GLU A 55 -11.61 -13.75 5.97
N ILE A 56 -11.34 -12.81 5.06
CA ILE A 56 -11.88 -12.85 3.70
C ILE A 56 -10.99 -13.68 2.79
N MET A 57 -9.74 -13.28 2.63
CA MET A 57 -8.72 -14.00 1.85
C MET A 57 -7.34 -13.60 2.34
N ASN A 58 -6.73 -14.48 3.13
CA ASN A 58 -5.46 -14.23 3.73
C ASN A 58 -4.35 -14.16 2.68
N LEU A 59 -3.71 -13.00 2.58
CA LEU A 59 -2.60 -12.80 1.65
C LEU A 59 -1.27 -13.31 2.18
N ASP A 60 -1.21 -13.65 3.46
CA ASP A 60 -0.02 -14.09 4.20
C ASP A 60 1.31 -13.60 3.59
N SER A 61 2.26 -13.13 4.28
CA SER A 61 3.52 -12.55 3.79
C SER A 61 3.53 -12.04 2.32
N LEU A 62 2.97 -10.85 2.09
CA LEU A 62 3.07 -10.15 0.80
C LEU A 62 4.53 -10.07 0.34
N GLU A 63 5.46 -9.80 1.26
CA GLU A 63 6.89 -9.75 0.97
C GLU A 63 7.39 -11.03 0.29
N LYS A 64 7.06 -12.21 0.83
CA LYS A 64 7.46 -13.49 0.25
C LYS A 64 6.83 -13.72 -1.13
N LYS A 65 5.58 -13.32 -1.30
CA LYS A 65 4.90 -13.45 -2.61
C LYS A 65 5.58 -12.58 -3.67
N TRP A 66 5.77 -11.30 -3.39
CA TRP A 66 6.41 -10.39 -4.33
C TRP A 66 7.87 -10.78 -4.61
N SER A 67 8.64 -11.17 -3.59
CA SER A 67 10.02 -11.62 -3.78
C SER A 67 10.13 -12.90 -4.61
N SER A 68 9.14 -13.82 -4.51
CA SER A 68 9.11 -15.04 -5.32
C SER A 68 8.91 -14.78 -6.82
N PHE A 69 8.38 -13.61 -7.20
CA PHE A 69 8.31 -13.11 -8.57
C PHE A 69 9.52 -12.30 -9.00
N ASN A 70 10.64 -12.34 -8.26
CA ASN A 70 11.85 -11.56 -8.53
C ASN A 70 11.66 -10.03 -8.41
N TRP A 71 10.90 -9.60 -7.43
CA TRP A 71 10.83 -8.19 -7.04
C TRP A 71 11.76 -7.93 -5.85
N LYS A 72 12.39 -6.76 -5.83
CA LYS A 72 13.01 -6.25 -4.62
C LYS A 72 11.93 -5.80 -3.66
N THR A 73 11.90 -6.39 -2.46
CA THR A 73 10.86 -6.09 -1.46
C THR A 73 11.43 -5.29 -0.30
N GLN A 74 10.61 -4.42 0.27
CA GLN A 74 10.92 -3.65 1.47
C GLN A 74 9.66 -3.46 2.30
N ASN A 75 9.73 -3.77 3.60
CA ASN A 75 8.70 -3.42 4.58
C ASN A 75 9.06 -2.10 5.25
N ILE A 76 8.07 -1.24 5.41
CA ILE A 76 8.22 0.06 6.08
C ILE A 76 7.03 0.32 7.02
N ASP A 77 7.22 1.22 7.97
CA ASP A 77 6.10 1.90 8.64
C ASP A 77 5.51 2.93 7.67
N GLY A 78 4.27 2.67 7.21
CA GLY A 78 3.55 3.52 6.27
C GLY A 78 3.07 4.85 6.88
N HIS A 79 3.31 5.10 8.18
CA HIS A 79 3.07 6.38 8.85
C HIS A 79 4.36 7.14 9.15
N ASN A 80 5.53 6.55 8.89
CA ASN A 80 6.82 7.20 9.06
C ASN A 80 7.27 7.85 7.74
N LEU A 81 7.20 9.19 7.69
CA LEU A 81 7.53 9.95 6.47
C LEU A 81 8.98 9.77 6.03
N GLU A 82 9.91 9.56 6.96
CA GLU A 82 11.33 9.36 6.64
C GLU A 82 11.56 7.99 5.98
N GLU A 83 10.88 6.95 6.48
CA GLU A 83 10.93 5.61 5.87
C GLU A 83 10.30 5.61 4.49
N ILE A 84 9.13 6.26 4.34
CA ILE A 84 8.45 6.41 3.04
C ILE A 84 9.38 7.13 2.05
N TYR A 85 9.93 8.27 2.46
CA TYR A 85 10.82 9.06 1.60
C TYR A 85 12.05 8.25 1.18
N SER A 86 12.69 7.59 2.15
CA SER A 86 13.89 6.77 1.88
C SER A 86 13.57 5.62 0.93
N ALA A 87 12.45 4.91 1.17
CA ALA A 87 12.04 3.79 0.34
C ALA A 87 11.68 4.23 -1.10
N VAL A 88 11.02 5.37 -1.25
CA VAL A 88 10.65 5.90 -2.58
C VAL A 88 11.86 6.48 -3.31
N LYS A 89 12.80 7.10 -2.60
CA LYS A 89 14.00 7.70 -3.19
C LYS A 89 15.00 6.65 -3.63
N ASP A 90 15.10 5.53 -2.91
CA ASP A 90 16.03 4.46 -3.22
C ASP A 90 15.72 3.84 -4.59
N GLU A 91 16.65 3.97 -5.53
CA GLU A 91 16.51 3.47 -6.90
C GLU A 91 17.10 2.07 -7.02
N GLU A 92 16.22 1.12 -7.29
CA GLU A 92 16.65 -0.23 -7.68
C GLU A 92 17.08 -0.22 -9.14
N LYS A 93 18.23 -0.85 -9.44
CA LYS A 93 18.81 -0.80 -10.79
C LYS A 93 18.43 -2.00 -11.65
N ASP A 94 18.20 -3.14 -11.04
CA ASP A 94 18.10 -4.41 -11.75
C ASP A 94 16.67 -4.98 -11.77
N LEU A 95 15.91 -4.75 -10.71
CA LEU A 95 14.59 -5.36 -10.50
C LEU A 95 13.49 -4.30 -10.27
N PRO A 96 12.23 -4.60 -10.55
CA PRO A 96 11.14 -3.79 -10.04
C PRO A 96 11.06 -3.88 -8.51
N LYS A 97 10.53 -2.85 -7.86
CA LYS A 97 10.47 -2.73 -6.40
C LYS A 97 9.04 -2.80 -5.88
N ALA A 98 8.83 -3.56 -4.81
CA ALA A 98 7.58 -3.60 -4.06
C ALA A 98 7.83 -3.13 -2.62
N ILE A 99 7.17 -2.05 -2.22
CA ILE A 99 7.21 -1.48 -0.89
C ILE A 99 5.92 -1.88 -0.17
N ILE A 100 6.03 -2.64 0.91
CA ILE A 100 4.90 -3.00 1.76
C ILE A 100 4.87 -1.97 2.89
N ALA A 101 3.96 -1.01 2.79
CA ALA A 101 3.76 0.05 3.76
C ALA A 101 2.73 -0.42 4.80
N ASN A 102 3.20 -0.80 5.99
CA ASN A 102 2.31 -1.19 7.09
C ASN A 102 1.62 0.03 7.65
N THR A 103 0.30 0.06 7.57
CA THR A 103 -0.52 1.20 7.97
C THR A 103 -1.63 0.78 8.93
N ILE A 104 -2.25 1.77 9.54
CA ILE A 104 -3.48 1.62 10.32
C ILE A 104 -4.61 2.23 9.51
N LYS A 105 -5.60 1.39 9.14
CA LYS A 105 -6.81 1.88 8.45
C LYS A 105 -7.46 3.00 9.26
N GLY A 106 -7.75 4.13 8.61
CA GLY A 106 -8.40 5.28 9.25
C GLY A 106 -7.54 6.05 10.24
N LYS A 107 -6.21 5.92 10.18
CA LYS A 107 -5.25 6.62 11.05
C LYS A 107 -5.52 8.12 11.13
N GLY A 108 -5.52 8.64 12.35
CA GLY A 108 -5.69 10.06 12.64
C GLY A 108 -7.03 10.42 13.29
N PHE A 109 -8.02 9.51 13.28
CA PHE A 109 -9.31 9.71 13.95
C PHE A 109 -9.68 8.48 14.77
N SER A 110 -9.89 8.67 16.09
CA SER A 110 -10.14 7.58 17.04
C SER A 110 -11.34 6.71 16.65
N PHE A 111 -12.39 7.31 16.06
CA PHE A 111 -13.59 6.61 15.62
C PHE A 111 -13.43 5.80 14.33
N SER A 112 -12.37 6.04 13.55
CA SER A 112 -12.11 5.38 12.27
C SER A 112 -10.94 4.41 12.29
N GLU A 113 -10.04 4.50 13.25
CA GLU A 113 -8.88 3.62 13.33
C GLU A 113 -9.28 2.15 13.50
N ASN A 114 -8.74 1.27 12.65
CA ASN A 114 -9.04 -0.16 12.61
C ASN A 114 -10.53 -0.49 12.49
N ASN A 115 -11.33 0.41 11.96
CA ASN A 115 -12.76 0.25 11.80
C ASN A 115 -13.13 0.13 10.32
N ASN A 116 -13.53 -1.11 9.92
CA ASN A 116 -13.84 -1.40 8.53
C ASN A 116 -15.12 -0.72 8.01
N ASP A 117 -16.04 -0.30 8.89
CA ASP A 117 -17.23 0.44 8.48
C ASP A 117 -16.89 1.70 7.68
N TRP A 118 -15.75 2.32 7.98
CA TRP A 118 -15.27 3.52 7.30
C TRP A 118 -14.73 3.27 5.88
N HIS A 119 -14.81 2.04 5.38
CA HIS A 119 -14.55 1.79 3.97
C HIS A 119 -15.63 2.42 3.07
N HIS A 120 -16.88 2.45 3.53
CA HIS A 120 -18.03 2.98 2.79
C HIS A 120 -18.85 4.02 3.56
N LYS A 121 -18.54 4.25 4.84
CA LYS A 121 -19.33 5.13 5.69
C LYS A 121 -19.19 6.58 5.27
N ILE A 122 -20.33 7.27 5.14
CA ILE A 122 -20.37 8.70 4.90
C ILE A 122 -20.21 9.44 6.23
N MET A 123 -19.30 10.42 6.26
CA MET A 123 -19.07 11.25 7.44
C MET A 123 -20.32 12.09 7.76
N THR A 124 -20.84 11.94 8.98
CA THR A 124 -21.91 12.80 9.50
C THR A 124 -21.34 14.13 9.99
N LYS A 125 -22.22 15.13 10.22
CA LYS A 125 -21.81 16.41 10.81
C LYS A 125 -21.15 16.22 12.18
N SER A 126 -21.68 15.30 13.00
CA SER A 126 -21.11 14.97 14.32
C SER A 126 -19.70 14.41 14.21
N ASN A 127 -19.47 13.44 13.29
CA ASN A 127 -18.14 12.88 13.07
C ASN A 127 -17.15 13.93 12.54
N TYR A 128 -17.62 14.85 11.69
CA TYR A 128 -16.79 15.96 11.21
C TYR A 128 -16.36 16.89 12.34
N GLU A 129 -17.31 17.27 13.22
CA GLU A 129 -17.01 18.12 14.38
C GLU A 129 -16.04 17.44 15.36
N GLU A 130 -16.19 16.12 15.56
CA GLU A 130 -15.27 15.30 16.36
C GLU A 130 -13.87 15.26 15.74
N ALA A 131 -13.77 14.96 14.44
CA ALA A 131 -12.51 14.95 13.71
C ALA A 131 -11.76 16.30 13.82
N LEU A 132 -12.48 17.43 13.70
CA LEU A 132 -11.87 18.74 13.86
C LEU A 132 -11.33 19.00 15.27
N LYS A 133 -11.97 18.44 16.31
CA LYS A 133 -11.46 18.54 17.69
C LYS A 133 -10.20 17.71 17.86
N GLU A 134 -10.19 16.47 17.36
CA GLU A 134 -9.01 15.58 17.44
C GLU A 134 -7.81 16.19 16.72
N LEU A 135 -7.97 16.75 15.52
CA LEU A 135 -6.89 17.41 14.79
C LEU A 135 -6.28 18.60 15.57
N LYS A 136 -7.13 19.42 16.20
CA LYS A 136 -6.67 20.57 16.99
C LYS A 136 -5.99 20.19 18.30
N SER A 137 -6.22 18.99 18.82
CA SER A 137 -5.59 18.52 20.06
C SER A 137 -4.23 17.88 19.83
N ASN A 138 -3.88 17.57 18.57
CA ASN A 138 -2.62 16.93 18.17
C ASN A 138 -1.59 17.95 17.62
N ASP A 139 -1.97 19.23 17.50
CA ASP A 139 -1.09 20.37 17.23
C ASP A 139 -0.55 20.96 18.54
#